data_00b4733ecae2c57128463e166e368a65
#
_entry.id   00b4733ecae2c57128463e166e368a65
#
_cell.length_a   1.000
_cell.length_b   1.000
_cell.length_c   1.000
_cell.angle_alpha   90.00
_cell.angle_beta   90.00
_cell.angle_gamma   90.00
#
_symmetry.space_group_name_H-M   'P 1'
#
loop_
_entity.id
_entity.type
_entity.pdbx_description
1 polymer ?
#
loop_
_entity_poly.entity_id
_entity_poly.type
_entity_poly.pdbx_seq_one_letter_code
_entity_poly.pdbx_strand_id
1 'polypeptide(L)'
;AVAYLHDTVEDTTITMEDIRAEFPIEVANAVDVLTHRKKMSYAEYIWRVHQNPIATKVKLSDLRSNMDLTRLPYPLTQKDLLREAKYLRAYKMLDGRVSVTAVNPYALYDYLLASGWVPKEEKKFGNNTPIILTPLSGTVTITVPLDMSVTNYDTLMRHALDKLSLYEGKELESVLKMALDWKPECSSNMNSL
;
A
#
# COMPACT_ATOMS: atom_id res chain seq x y z
N ALA A 1 3.66 19.58 -13.44
CA ALA A 1 3.51 18.54 -14.48
C ALA A 1 2.83 17.29 -13.93
N VAL A 2 3.41 16.57 -12.94
CA VAL A 2 2.92 15.24 -12.46
C VAL A 2 1.43 15.24 -12.11
N ALA A 3 0.93 16.27 -11.40
CA ALA A 3 -0.49 16.35 -11.02
C ALA A 3 -1.46 16.42 -12.22
N TYR A 4 -1.01 16.92 -13.37
CA TYR A 4 -1.81 16.92 -14.60
C TYR A 4 -1.67 15.62 -15.41
N LEU A 5 -0.60 14.87 -15.19
CA LEU A 5 -0.28 13.68 -15.95
C LEU A 5 -0.65 12.37 -15.23
N HIS A 6 -1.06 12.44 -13.94
CA HIS A 6 -1.15 11.26 -13.07
C HIS A 6 -2.13 10.18 -13.58
N ASP A 7 -3.21 10.58 -14.25
CA ASP A 7 -4.20 9.65 -14.81
C ASP A 7 -4.07 9.50 -16.34
N THR A 8 -3.12 10.23 -16.98
CA THR A 8 -3.02 10.29 -18.45
C THR A 8 -2.81 8.92 -19.07
N VAL A 9 -1.94 8.09 -18.49
CA VAL A 9 -1.64 6.76 -19.02
C VAL A 9 -2.78 5.76 -18.78
N GLU A 10 -3.61 5.99 -17.74
CA GLU A 10 -4.77 5.14 -17.46
C GLU A 10 -5.98 5.50 -18.33
N ASP A 11 -6.20 6.79 -18.58
CA ASP A 11 -7.44 7.32 -19.15
C ASP A 11 -7.34 7.67 -20.64
N THR A 12 -6.12 7.64 -21.22
CA THR A 12 -5.89 8.02 -22.63
C THR A 12 -5.06 6.99 -23.39
N THR A 13 -4.76 7.27 -24.65
CA THR A 13 -3.87 6.46 -25.51
C THR A 13 -2.39 6.78 -25.33
N ILE A 14 -2.04 7.76 -24.49
CA ILE A 14 -0.64 8.16 -24.22
C ILE A 14 0.02 7.06 -23.39
N THR A 15 1.20 6.65 -23.85
CA THR A 15 1.98 5.59 -23.21
C THR A 15 3.03 6.13 -22.24
N MET A 16 3.58 5.27 -21.39
CA MET A 16 4.73 5.64 -20.54
C MET A 16 5.97 6.00 -21.37
N GLU A 17 6.12 5.43 -22.56
CA GLU A 17 7.19 5.76 -23.52
C GLU A 17 7.06 7.22 -23.98
N ASP A 18 5.85 7.67 -24.31
CA ASP A 18 5.59 9.06 -24.69
C ASP A 18 5.93 10.02 -23.54
N ILE A 19 5.52 9.66 -22.31
CA ILE A 19 5.84 10.46 -21.13
C ILE A 19 7.37 10.54 -20.90
N ARG A 20 8.11 9.44 -21.09
CA ARG A 20 9.56 9.43 -20.94
C ARG A 20 10.29 10.22 -22.03
N ALA A 21 9.70 10.32 -23.21
CA ALA A 21 10.27 11.09 -24.32
C ALA A 21 10.13 12.61 -24.12
N GLU A 22 9.02 13.04 -23.49
CA GLU A 22 8.65 14.45 -23.40
C GLU A 22 9.00 15.11 -22.05
N PHE A 23 9.18 14.34 -20.98
CA PHE A 23 9.34 14.87 -19.63
C PHE A 23 10.63 14.36 -18.94
N PRO A 24 11.19 15.16 -18.00
CA PRO A 24 12.31 14.74 -17.18
C PRO A 24 12.06 13.42 -16.46
N ILE A 25 13.14 12.67 -16.22
CA ILE A 25 13.05 11.31 -15.66
C ILE A 25 12.32 11.28 -14.30
N GLU A 26 12.45 12.30 -13.47
CA GLU A 26 11.78 12.41 -12.17
C GLU A 26 10.26 12.54 -12.35
N VAL A 27 9.81 13.26 -13.37
CA VAL A 27 8.39 13.40 -13.72
C VAL A 27 7.86 12.08 -14.25
N ALA A 28 8.57 11.46 -15.19
CA ALA A 28 8.18 10.19 -15.79
C ALA A 28 8.12 9.07 -14.75
N ASN A 29 9.09 8.97 -13.84
CA ASN A 29 9.08 8.00 -12.74
C ASN A 29 7.91 8.22 -11.79
N ALA A 30 7.57 9.46 -11.46
CA ALA A 30 6.43 9.76 -10.61
C ALA A 30 5.09 9.39 -11.27
N VAL A 31 4.94 9.62 -12.58
CA VAL A 31 3.76 9.22 -13.36
C VAL A 31 3.65 7.69 -13.43
N ASP A 32 4.76 6.97 -13.70
CA ASP A 32 4.76 5.50 -13.74
C ASP A 32 4.32 4.89 -12.40
N VAL A 33 4.78 5.48 -11.30
CA VAL A 33 4.37 5.04 -9.95
C VAL A 33 2.90 5.33 -9.69
N LEU A 34 2.35 6.45 -10.19
CA LEU A 34 0.95 6.82 -10.03
C LEU A 34 0.01 6.01 -10.93
N THR A 35 0.52 5.40 -12.01
CA THR A 35 -0.27 4.55 -12.90
C THR A 35 -0.58 3.20 -12.23
N HIS A 36 -1.87 2.95 -11.94
CA HIS A 36 -2.34 1.71 -11.34
C HIS A 36 -2.48 0.60 -12.37
N ARG A 37 -1.69 -0.44 -12.26
CA ARG A 37 -1.68 -1.57 -13.21
C ARG A 37 -2.77 -2.59 -12.89
N LYS A 38 -3.48 -3.11 -13.90
CA LYS A 38 -4.64 -4.02 -13.76
C LYS A 38 -4.43 -5.26 -12.88
N LYS A 39 -3.18 -5.75 -12.77
CA LYS A 39 -2.84 -6.94 -11.97
C LYS A 39 -2.32 -6.61 -10.57
N MET A 40 -2.23 -5.33 -10.22
CA MET A 40 -1.70 -4.86 -8.94
C MET A 40 -2.84 -4.63 -7.97
N SER A 41 -2.71 -5.09 -6.73
CA SER A 41 -3.67 -4.74 -5.68
C SER A 41 -3.57 -3.25 -5.32
N TYR A 42 -4.67 -2.69 -4.81
CA TYR A 42 -4.67 -1.27 -4.41
C TYR A 42 -3.65 -0.96 -3.29
N ALA A 43 -3.45 -1.89 -2.36
CA ALA A 43 -2.48 -1.72 -1.29
C ALA A 43 -1.03 -1.71 -1.82
N GLU A 44 -0.70 -2.62 -2.76
CA GLU A 44 0.60 -2.63 -3.44
C GLU A 44 0.84 -1.34 -4.23
N TYR A 45 -0.20 -0.84 -4.91
CA TYR A 45 -0.16 0.45 -5.60
C TYR A 45 0.18 1.60 -4.64
N ILE A 46 -0.53 1.71 -3.50
CA ILE A 46 -0.28 2.75 -2.49
C ILE A 46 1.12 2.63 -1.89
N TRP A 47 1.62 1.40 -1.69
CA TRP A 47 2.98 1.18 -1.24
C TRP A 47 4.03 1.70 -2.25
N ARG A 48 3.86 1.43 -3.55
CA ARG A 48 4.72 1.99 -4.60
C ARG A 48 4.70 3.51 -4.59
N VAL A 49 3.50 4.10 -4.49
CA VAL A 49 3.33 5.56 -4.39
C VAL A 49 4.10 6.12 -3.20
N HIS A 50 4.06 5.46 -2.04
CA HIS A 50 4.79 5.89 -0.83
C HIS A 50 6.31 5.95 -1.03
N GLN A 51 6.88 5.12 -1.91
CA GLN A 51 8.32 5.12 -2.20
C GLN A 51 8.79 6.33 -3.04
N ASN A 52 7.87 7.09 -3.64
CA ASN A 52 8.20 8.26 -4.46
C ASN A 52 7.61 9.53 -3.84
N PRO A 53 8.44 10.47 -3.34
CA PRO A 53 7.97 11.68 -2.64
C PRO A 53 7.09 12.60 -3.52
N ILE A 54 7.33 12.65 -4.83
CA ILE A 54 6.52 13.47 -5.76
C ILE A 54 5.15 12.80 -5.95
N ALA A 55 5.14 11.50 -6.22
CA ALA A 55 3.92 10.72 -6.37
C ALA A 55 3.07 10.75 -5.08
N THR A 56 3.69 10.61 -3.91
CA THR A 56 3.02 10.72 -2.60
C THR A 56 2.27 12.03 -2.45
N LYS A 57 2.92 13.17 -2.74
CA LYS A 57 2.29 14.50 -2.65
C LYS A 57 1.09 14.63 -3.58
N VAL A 58 1.23 14.17 -4.81
CA VAL A 58 0.14 14.21 -5.80
C VAL A 58 -1.01 13.32 -5.34
N LYS A 59 -0.73 12.08 -4.90
CA LYS A 59 -1.76 11.14 -4.46
C LYS A 59 -2.49 11.59 -3.20
N LEU A 60 -1.81 12.22 -2.26
CA LEU A 60 -2.47 12.82 -1.09
C LEU A 60 -3.49 13.89 -1.50
N SER A 61 -3.18 14.74 -2.49
CA SER A 61 -4.10 15.75 -3.02
C SER A 61 -5.28 15.11 -3.75
N ASP A 62 -5.03 14.12 -4.59
CA ASP A 62 -6.04 13.34 -5.31
C ASP A 62 -7.01 12.65 -4.33
N LEU A 63 -6.48 11.95 -3.31
CA LEU A 63 -7.29 11.29 -2.30
C LEU A 63 -8.18 12.27 -1.53
N ARG A 64 -7.67 13.45 -1.15
CA ARG A 64 -8.48 14.49 -0.51
C ARG A 64 -9.65 14.92 -1.39
N SER A 65 -9.39 15.14 -2.68
CA SER A 65 -10.42 15.52 -3.64
C SER A 65 -11.46 14.42 -3.83
N ASN A 66 -11.04 13.16 -3.85
CA ASN A 66 -11.92 12.00 -4.04
C ASN A 66 -12.70 11.58 -2.77
N MET A 67 -12.27 12.00 -1.60
CA MET A 67 -13.00 11.82 -0.33
C MET A 67 -14.06 12.92 -0.09
N ASP A 68 -14.09 13.97 -0.89
CA ASP A 68 -15.12 15.01 -0.78
C ASP A 68 -16.45 14.51 -1.37
N LEU A 69 -17.25 13.89 -0.52
CA LEU A 69 -18.56 13.34 -0.88
C LEU A 69 -19.60 14.42 -1.21
N THR A 70 -19.36 15.70 -0.85
CA THR A 70 -20.28 16.81 -1.16
C THR A 70 -20.35 17.09 -2.67
N ARG A 71 -19.37 16.62 -3.44
CA ARG A 71 -19.30 16.77 -4.90
C ARG A 71 -20.21 15.80 -5.67
N LEU A 72 -20.74 14.78 -5.00
CA LEU A 72 -21.61 13.80 -5.65
C LEU A 72 -23.00 14.40 -5.92
N PRO A 73 -23.50 14.34 -7.16
CA PRO A 73 -24.78 14.93 -7.53
C PRO A 73 -25.99 14.04 -7.19
N TYR A 74 -25.79 12.97 -6.42
CA TYR A 74 -26.80 11.98 -6.05
C TYR A 74 -26.67 11.59 -4.57
N PRO A 75 -27.70 10.98 -3.95
CA PRO A 75 -27.65 10.48 -2.58
C PRO A 75 -26.56 9.42 -2.41
N LEU A 76 -25.81 9.48 -1.30
CA LEU A 76 -24.73 8.56 -1.01
C LEU A 76 -25.20 7.10 -0.99
N THR A 77 -24.46 6.25 -1.65
CA THR A 77 -24.65 4.81 -1.65
C THR A 77 -23.66 4.11 -0.71
N GLN A 78 -23.94 2.86 -0.33
CA GLN A 78 -22.99 2.05 0.44
C GLN A 78 -21.65 1.88 -0.30
N LYS A 79 -21.66 1.83 -1.64
CA LYS A 79 -20.46 1.76 -2.47
C LYS A 79 -19.58 3.02 -2.30
N ASP A 80 -20.19 4.19 -2.19
CA ASP A 80 -19.47 5.45 -1.99
C ASP A 80 -18.80 5.48 -0.62
N LEU A 81 -19.48 5.03 0.42
CA LEU A 81 -18.91 4.95 1.77
C LEU A 81 -17.75 3.94 1.86
N LEU A 82 -17.87 2.79 1.20
CA LEU A 82 -16.78 1.81 1.15
C LEU A 82 -15.56 2.36 0.37
N ARG A 83 -15.81 3.12 -0.71
CA ARG A 83 -14.76 3.79 -1.48
C ARG A 83 -14.06 4.85 -0.65
N GLU A 84 -14.81 5.68 0.07
CA GLU A 84 -14.26 6.70 0.99
C GLU A 84 -13.40 6.04 2.07
N ALA A 85 -13.88 5.00 2.72
CA ALA A 85 -13.13 4.27 3.75
C ALA A 85 -11.81 3.73 3.21
N LYS A 86 -11.79 3.18 1.98
CA LYS A 86 -10.57 2.74 1.29
C LYS A 86 -9.61 3.91 1.05
N TYR A 87 -10.11 5.05 0.59
CA TYR A 87 -9.28 6.23 0.33
C TYR A 87 -8.73 6.86 1.61
N LEU A 88 -9.53 6.87 2.69
CA LEU A 88 -9.07 7.34 3.99
C LEU A 88 -7.92 6.50 4.56
N ARG A 89 -7.97 5.18 4.41
CA ARG A 89 -6.86 4.29 4.78
C ARG A 89 -5.59 4.62 3.97
N ALA A 90 -5.72 4.71 2.64
CA ALA A 90 -4.62 5.08 1.77
C ALA A 90 -4.03 6.44 2.12
N TYR A 91 -4.89 7.42 2.41
CA TYR A 91 -4.47 8.75 2.85
C TYR A 91 -3.63 8.69 4.12
N LYS A 92 -4.11 7.98 5.15
CA LYS A 92 -3.39 7.82 6.43
C LYS A 92 -2.03 7.16 6.25
N MET A 93 -1.93 6.16 5.36
CA MET A 93 -0.66 5.52 5.02
C MET A 93 0.35 6.50 4.41
N LEU A 94 -0.10 7.32 3.46
CA LEU A 94 0.76 8.28 2.75
C LEU A 94 1.11 9.52 3.59
N ASP A 95 0.20 9.95 4.48
CA ASP A 95 0.37 11.13 5.34
C ASP A 95 1.31 10.88 6.53
N GLY A 96 1.72 9.63 6.75
CA GLY A 96 2.68 9.24 7.80
C GLY A 96 2.15 9.36 9.23
N ARG A 97 0.84 9.52 9.41
CA ARG A 97 0.23 9.54 10.74
C ARG A 97 0.28 8.16 11.36
N VAL A 98 0.88 8.07 12.54
CA VAL A 98 1.03 6.81 13.28
C VAL A 98 -0.35 6.29 13.70
N SER A 99 -0.87 5.35 12.95
CA SER A 99 -2.10 4.62 13.26
C SER A 99 -1.93 3.18 12.79
N VAL A 100 -2.52 2.24 13.50
CA VAL A 100 -2.57 0.83 13.09
C VAL A 100 -3.09 0.69 11.64
N THR A 101 -4.02 1.57 11.26
CA THR A 101 -4.61 1.62 9.92
C THR A 101 -3.72 2.30 8.87
N ALA A 102 -2.62 2.94 9.29
CA ALA A 102 -1.66 3.58 8.41
C ALA A 102 -0.51 2.64 8.01
N VAL A 103 -0.39 1.48 8.67
CA VAL A 103 0.63 0.49 8.32
C VAL A 103 0.34 -0.10 6.96
N ASN A 104 1.31 0.02 6.06
CA ASN A 104 1.24 -0.64 4.77
C ASN A 104 1.34 -2.15 4.96
N PRO A 105 0.37 -2.96 4.52
CA PRO A 105 0.38 -4.40 4.70
C PRO A 105 1.55 -5.09 3.97
N TYR A 106 2.01 -4.53 2.85
CA TYR A 106 3.18 -5.05 2.14
C TYR A 106 4.48 -4.72 2.87
N ALA A 107 4.61 -3.53 3.45
CA ALA A 107 5.76 -3.20 4.28
C ALA A 107 5.84 -4.12 5.53
N LEU A 108 4.71 -4.39 6.17
CA LEU A 108 4.64 -5.36 7.27
C LEU A 108 4.98 -6.78 6.80
N TYR A 109 4.48 -7.19 5.63
CA TYR A 109 4.79 -8.49 5.05
C TYR A 109 6.28 -8.65 4.75
N ASP A 110 6.89 -7.66 4.08
CA ASP A 110 8.32 -7.66 3.75
C ASP A 110 9.18 -7.64 5.02
N TYR A 111 8.79 -6.87 6.03
CA TYR A 111 9.46 -6.88 7.34
C TYR A 111 9.42 -8.28 7.98
N LEU A 112 8.27 -8.93 7.96
CA LEU A 112 8.12 -10.29 8.52
C LEU A 112 9.01 -11.29 7.78
N LEU A 113 9.06 -11.25 6.44
CA LEU A 113 9.94 -12.13 5.66
C LEU A 113 11.42 -11.88 6.02
N ALA A 114 11.85 -10.63 6.09
CA ALA A 114 13.21 -10.25 6.46
C ALA A 114 13.56 -10.65 7.91
N SER A 115 12.55 -10.73 8.79
CA SER A 115 12.69 -11.16 10.19
C SER A 115 12.60 -12.67 10.36
N GLY A 116 12.61 -13.47 9.27
CA GLY A 116 12.61 -14.93 9.32
C GLY A 116 11.23 -15.58 9.48
N TRP A 117 10.15 -14.83 9.19
CA TRP A 117 8.83 -15.42 9.09
C TRP A 117 8.61 -16.00 7.69
N VAL A 118 7.91 -17.10 7.59
CA VAL A 118 7.61 -17.76 6.32
C VAL A 118 6.12 -17.92 6.12
N PRO A 119 5.61 -17.74 4.88
CA PRO A 119 4.21 -18.02 4.58
C PRO A 119 3.89 -19.51 4.77
N LYS A 120 2.75 -19.81 5.37
CA LYS A 120 2.27 -21.21 5.53
C LYS A 120 1.90 -21.87 4.22
N GLU A 121 1.47 -21.08 3.23
CA GLU A 121 1.06 -21.55 1.90
C GLU A 121 1.72 -20.68 0.84
N GLU A 122 2.02 -21.27 -0.32
CA GLU A 122 2.51 -20.50 -1.46
C GLU A 122 1.45 -19.47 -1.90
N LYS A 123 1.83 -18.20 -1.91
CA LYS A 123 0.94 -17.12 -2.24
C LYS A 123 0.63 -17.09 -3.73
N LYS A 124 -0.65 -17.21 -4.08
CA LYS A 124 -1.16 -16.77 -5.40
C LYS A 124 -1.51 -15.29 -5.29
N PHE A 125 -0.65 -14.41 -5.84
CA PHE A 125 -0.95 -12.98 -5.91
C PHE A 125 -2.25 -12.75 -6.68
N GLY A 126 -3.12 -11.87 -6.16
CA GLY A 126 -4.37 -11.51 -6.81
C GLY A 126 -5.65 -11.99 -6.12
N ASN A 127 -5.56 -12.82 -5.09
CA ASN A 127 -6.72 -13.17 -4.26
C ASN A 127 -6.78 -12.27 -3.04
N ASN A 128 -7.97 -11.76 -2.69
CA ASN A 128 -8.26 -10.94 -1.49
C ASN A 128 -8.04 -11.71 -0.17
N THR A 129 -7.30 -12.80 -0.19
CA THR A 129 -7.09 -13.68 0.95
C THR A 129 -5.91 -13.15 1.78
N PRO A 130 -6.07 -13.00 3.10
CA PRO A 130 -4.98 -12.65 3.99
C PRO A 130 -3.88 -13.71 3.95
N ILE A 131 -2.62 -13.29 4.12
CA ILE A 131 -1.49 -14.20 4.20
C ILE A 131 -1.25 -14.57 5.65
N ILE A 132 -1.08 -15.87 5.90
CA ILE A 132 -0.71 -16.41 7.20
C ILE A 132 0.79 -16.68 7.19
N LEU A 133 1.54 -16.03 8.11
CA LEU A 133 2.96 -16.26 8.31
C LEU A 133 3.22 -16.90 9.67
N THR A 134 4.30 -17.67 9.74
CA THR A 134 4.81 -18.28 10.97
C THR A 134 6.32 -18.11 11.05
N PRO A 135 6.92 -17.92 12.23
CA PRO A 135 8.37 -17.90 12.37
C PRO A 135 8.94 -19.30 12.12
N LEU A 136 10.18 -19.37 11.68
CA LEU A 136 10.88 -20.65 11.44
C LEU A 136 10.95 -21.53 12.70
N SER A 137 10.98 -20.93 13.88
CA SER A 137 11.06 -21.60 15.17
C SER A 137 9.86 -21.23 16.05
N GLY A 138 8.66 -21.71 15.74
CA GLY A 138 7.52 -21.41 16.62
C GLY A 138 6.15 -21.78 16.05
N THR A 139 5.14 -21.72 16.92
CA THR A 139 3.74 -22.05 16.60
C THR A 139 2.86 -20.83 16.41
N VAL A 140 3.39 -19.63 16.69
CA VAL A 140 2.66 -18.37 16.54
C VAL A 140 2.39 -18.10 15.05
N THR A 141 1.20 -17.60 14.74
CA THR A 141 0.85 -17.20 13.37
C THR A 141 0.38 -15.78 13.34
N ILE A 142 0.84 -15.03 12.34
CA ILE A 142 0.37 -13.67 12.03
C ILE A 142 -0.39 -13.72 10.71
N THR A 143 -1.56 -13.11 10.69
CA THR A 143 -2.40 -13.00 9.50
C THR A 143 -2.32 -11.56 8.99
N VAL A 144 -1.68 -11.35 7.84
CA VAL A 144 -1.52 -10.02 7.23
C VAL A 144 -2.58 -9.82 6.13
N PRO A 145 -3.50 -8.86 6.28
CA PRO A 145 -4.47 -8.55 5.24
C PRO A 145 -3.80 -7.70 4.16
N LEU A 146 -3.59 -8.24 2.98
CA LEU A 146 -2.97 -7.49 1.87
C LEU A 146 -3.96 -6.65 1.07
N ASP A 147 -5.25 -6.91 1.19
CA ASP A 147 -6.30 -6.13 0.54
C ASP A 147 -6.93 -5.16 1.53
N MET A 148 -6.75 -3.86 1.28
CA MET A 148 -7.28 -2.79 2.13
C MET A 148 -8.80 -2.60 1.96
N SER A 149 -9.43 -3.27 0.99
CA SER A 149 -10.87 -3.17 0.75
C SER A 149 -11.70 -4.13 1.60
N VAL A 150 -11.06 -5.10 2.29
CA VAL A 150 -11.81 -6.03 3.15
C VAL A 150 -12.41 -5.30 4.35
N THR A 151 -13.67 -5.64 4.68
CA THR A 151 -14.47 -4.93 5.68
C THR A 151 -13.81 -4.89 7.07
N ASN A 152 -13.08 -5.93 7.45
CA ASN A 152 -12.40 -6.05 8.75
C ASN A 152 -10.89 -5.77 8.69
N TYR A 153 -10.41 -5.05 7.67
CA TYR A 153 -9.00 -4.75 7.46
C TYR A 153 -8.32 -4.19 8.71
N ASP A 154 -8.92 -3.18 9.34
CA ASP A 154 -8.33 -2.50 10.49
C ASP A 154 -8.18 -3.44 11.70
N THR A 155 -9.16 -4.32 11.90
CA THR A 155 -9.13 -5.34 12.95
C THR A 155 -8.04 -6.37 12.70
N LEU A 156 -7.94 -6.88 11.46
CA LEU A 156 -6.92 -7.86 11.08
C LEU A 156 -5.51 -7.27 11.20
N MET A 157 -5.32 -6.03 10.73
CA MET A 157 -4.03 -5.34 10.83
C MET A 157 -3.63 -5.10 12.28
N ARG A 158 -4.58 -4.67 13.14
CA ARG A 158 -4.33 -4.52 14.58
C ARG A 158 -3.90 -5.84 15.20
N HIS A 159 -4.62 -6.92 14.95
CA HIS A 159 -4.26 -8.24 15.47
C HIS A 159 -2.89 -8.72 14.98
N ALA A 160 -2.52 -8.43 13.73
CA ALA A 160 -1.20 -8.74 13.20
C ALA A 160 -0.10 -8.02 13.98
N LEU A 161 -0.27 -6.73 14.21
CA LEU A 161 0.70 -5.89 14.92
C LEU A 161 0.78 -6.21 16.42
N ASP A 162 -0.37 -6.46 17.07
CA ASP A 162 -0.41 -6.88 18.48
C ASP A 162 0.33 -8.20 18.69
N LYS A 163 0.11 -9.19 17.80
CA LYS A 163 0.82 -10.47 17.86
C LYS A 163 2.32 -10.32 17.61
N LEU A 164 2.71 -9.45 16.68
CA LEU A 164 4.11 -9.19 16.41
C LEU A 164 4.77 -8.49 17.60
N SER A 165 4.11 -7.52 18.21
CA SER A 165 4.53 -6.84 19.43
C SER A 165 4.81 -7.84 20.56
N LEU A 166 3.87 -8.75 20.81
CA LEU A 166 4.01 -9.80 21.82
C LEU A 166 5.15 -10.77 21.50
N TYR A 167 5.28 -11.19 20.24
CA TYR A 167 6.31 -12.12 19.80
C TYR A 167 7.72 -11.54 19.94
N GLU A 168 7.89 -10.26 19.54
CA GLU A 168 9.19 -9.58 19.62
C GLU A 168 9.49 -8.98 20.99
N GLY A 169 8.52 -9.00 21.93
CA GLY A 169 8.67 -8.38 23.25
C GLY A 169 8.87 -6.86 23.18
N LYS A 170 8.29 -6.20 22.15
CA LYS A 170 8.38 -4.76 21.92
C LYS A 170 7.03 -4.08 22.13
N GLU A 171 7.06 -2.81 22.54
CA GLU A 171 5.85 -1.99 22.59
C GLU A 171 5.23 -1.83 21.19
N LEU A 172 3.90 -1.82 21.10
CA LEU A 172 3.15 -1.69 19.85
C LEU A 172 3.59 -0.46 19.04
N GLU A 173 3.83 0.66 19.71
CA GLU A 173 4.28 1.90 19.05
C GLU A 173 5.64 1.73 18.36
N SER A 174 6.55 0.97 18.95
CA SER A 174 7.85 0.64 18.36
C SER A 174 7.69 -0.26 17.14
N VAL A 175 6.77 -1.23 17.19
CA VAL A 175 6.47 -2.12 16.04
C VAL A 175 5.81 -1.34 14.93
N LEU A 176 4.87 -0.44 15.25
CA LEU A 176 4.24 0.48 14.30
C LEU A 176 5.27 1.33 13.56
N LYS A 177 6.20 1.93 14.32
CA LYS A 177 7.27 2.75 13.75
C LYS A 177 8.17 1.93 12.83
N MET A 178 8.57 0.73 13.26
CA MET A 178 9.37 -0.17 12.42
C MET A 178 8.65 -0.52 11.11
N ALA A 179 7.37 -0.85 11.16
CA ALA A 179 6.57 -1.19 9.97
C ALA A 179 6.32 0.01 9.03
N LEU A 180 6.26 1.23 9.59
CA LEU A 180 6.12 2.46 8.81
C LEU A 180 7.44 2.90 8.17
N ASP A 181 8.55 2.76 8.89
CA ASP A 181 9.88 3.17 8.46
C ASP A 181 10.58 2.09 7.60
N TRP A 182 9.98 0.89 7.52
CA TRP A 182 10.54 -0.22 6.76
C TRP A 182 10.70 0.13 5.28
N LYS A 183 11.95 0.09 4.83
CA LYS A 183 12.31 0.19 3.41
C LYS A 183 12.92 -1.14 3.03
N PRO A 184 12.33 -1.88 2.07
CA PRO A 184 13.01 -3.06 1.54
C PRO A 184 14.37 -2.60 0.99
N GLU A 185 15.44 -3.31 1.37
CA GLU A 185 16.72 -3.12 0.71
C GLU A 185 16.48 -3.33 -0.79
N CYS A 186 16.84 -2.34 -1.61
CA CYS A 186 16.77 -2.48 -3.05
C CYS A 186 17.60 -3.71 -3.43
N SER A 187 16.93 -4.82 -3.71
CA SER A 187 17.55 -6.00 -4.29
C SER A 187 18.02 -5.60 -5.68
N SER A 188 19.27 -5.13 -5.74
CA SER A 188 20.04 -4.87 -6.98
C SER A 188 20.34 -6.17 -7.75
N ASN A 189 19.53 -7.22 -7.59
CA ASN A 189 19.70 -8.52 -8.25
C ASN A 189 18.36 -9.07 -8.76
N MET A 190 17.70 -8.36 -9.68
CA MET A 190 16.70 -8.96 -10.58
C MET A 190 17.04 -8.70 -12.05
N ASN A 191 18.33 -8.82 -12.38
CA ASN A 191 18.77 -8.98 -13.78
C ASN A 191 19.71 -10.19 -13.83
N SER A 192 19.18 -11.38 -13.75
CA SER A 192 19.82 -12.64 -14.19
C SER A 192 18.86 -13.79 -13.91
N LEU A 193 17.93 -14.02 -14.82
CA LEU A 193 17.48 -15.36 -15.29
C LEU A 193 16.41 -15.16 -16.35
#